data_15e3af520d8ca1632f4aea67f082fc29
#
_entry.id   15e3af520d8ca1632f4aea67f082fc29
#
_cell.length_a   1.000
_cell.length_b   1.000
_cell.length_c   1.000
_cell.angle_alpha   90.00
_cell.angle_beta   90.00
_cell.angle_gamma   90.00
#
_symmetry.space_group_name_H-M   'P 1'
#
loop_
_entity.id
_entity.type
_entity.pdbx_description
1 polymer ?
#
loop_
_entity_poly.entity_id
_entity_poly.type
_entity_poly.pdbx_seq_one_letter_code
_entity_poly.pdbx_strand_id
1 'polypeptide(L)'
;MSNYSNSSLASYTKLSPNHSGQRTHAIDRITPHCVVGQASVETLGNIFSKTAKQASSNYGIGADGRVGMYVEEKNRSWCSSNNANDQRAVTIECASDASEPYAFRDAVYNKLVELCVDICRRNGKTKLLWLRTKTKSLNYSPASNEMVLTVHRWFARKSCPGSWMYARMGELANQVTAKLSGSAEPKTEQTTYTVKTGDSLWKIAARLLGNGSRYTEIKTLNGLKTNTIRVGQVLKIPAK
;
A
#
# COMPACT_ATOMS: atom_id res chain seq x y z
N MET A 1 0.52 -29.28 -0.70
CA MET A 1 1.58 -28.35 -0.29
C MET A 1 1.38 -27.06 -1.05
N SER A 2 1.43 -25.90 -0.39
CA SER A 2 1.30 -24.61 -1.10
C SER A 2 2.51 -24.43 -2.00
N ASN A 3 2.31 -24.32 -3.31
CA ASN A 3 3.38 -23.98 -4.25
C ASN A 3 3.65 -22.47 -4.14
N TYR A 4 4.61 -22.08 -3.32
CA TYR A 4 5.08 -20.71 -3.27
C TYR A 4 5.94 -20.38 -4.48
N SER A 5 5.66 -19.26 -5.12
CA SER A 5 6.49 -18.69 -6.19
C SER A 5 6.77 -17.22 -5.93
N ASN A 6 7.93 -16.75 -6.36
CA ASN A 6 8.29 -15.35 -6.24
C ASN A 6 7.79 -14.54 -7.45
N SER A 7 7.60 -13.24 -7.24
CA SER A 7 7.19 -12.33 -8.31
C SER A 7 8.28 -12.14 -9.37
N SER A 8 7.92 -12.28 -10.64
CA SER A 8 8.78 -11.98 -11.78
C SER A 8 8.98 -10.46 -11.99
N LEU A 9 8.20 -9.63 -11.28
CA LEU A 9 8.39 -8.17 -11.29
C LEU A 9 9.63 -7.72 -10.52
N ALA A 10 10.22 -8.59 -9.69
CA ALA A 10 11.45 -8.28 -8.97
C ALA A 10 12.64 -8.17 -9.93
N SER A 11 13.11 -6.94 -10.15
CA SER A 11 14.29 -6.63 -10.98
C SER A 11 15.59 -6.57 -10.17
N TYR A 12 15.50 -6.67 -8.86
CA TYR A 12 16.62 -6.69 -7.93
C TYR A 12 16.39 -7.73 -6.84
N THR A 13 17.41 -8.48 -6.48
CA THR A 13 17.35 -9.46 -5.39
C THR A 13 18.56 -9.34 -4.48
N LYS A 14 18.32 -9.15 -3.21
CA LYS A 14 19.34 -9.22 -2.16
C LYS A 14 18.71 -9.82 -0.90
N LEU A 15 18.89 -11.14 -0.71
CA LEU A 15 18.24 -11.86 0.35
C LEU A 15 18.75 -11.42 1.73
N SER A 16 17.80 -11.24 2.63
CA SER A 16 18.01 -10.89 4.04
C SER A 16 18.18 -12.14 4.89
N PRO A 17 19.08 -12.17 5.88
CA PRO A 17 19.12 -13.22 6.90
C PRO A 17 18.00 -13.09 7.94
N ASN A 18 17.29 -11.96 7.97
CA ASN A 18 16.26 -11.65 8.96
C ASN A 18 14.90 -12.24 8.55
N HIS A 19 14.75 -13.56 8.64
CA HIS A 19 13.49 -14.25 8.36
C HIS A 19 13.37 -15.50 9.23
N SER A 20 12.17 -16.05 9.39
CA SER A 20 11.92 -17.21 10.23
C SER A 20 11.84 -18.54 9.47
N GLY A 21 12.39 -18.61 8.28
CA GLY A 21 12.25 -19.79 7.44
C GLY A 21 10.84 -19.94 6.88
N GLN A 22 10.49 -21.15 6.50
CA GLN A 22 9.28 -21.47 5.78
C GLN A 22 8.00 -21.07 6.55
N ARG A 23 7.03 -20.52 5.84
CA ARG A 23 5.70 -20.17 6.37
C ARG A 23 4.96 -21.41 6.84
N THR A 24 4.21 -21.25 7.91
CA THR A 24 3.32 -22.29 8.46
C THR A 24 1.87 -22.16 7.96
N HIS A 25 1.56 -21.10 7.20
CA HIS A 25 0.24 -20.81 6.66
C HIS A 25 0.30 -20.43 5.18
N ALA A 26 -0.76 -20.70 4.44
CA ALA A 26 -0.94 -20.19 3.09
C ALA A 26 -0.94 -18.65 3.08
N ILE A 27 -0.53 -18.05 1.97
CA ILE A 27 -0.57 -16.61 1.78
C ILE A 27 -2.00 -16.19 1.48
N ASP A 28 -2.59 -15.41 2.37
CA ASP A 28 -3.93 -14.84 2.26
C ASP A 28 -4.01 -13.39 2.74
N ARG A 29 -2.85 -12.75 2.97
CA ARG A 29 -2.72 -11.35 3.34
C ARG A 29 -1.65 -10.64 2.53
N ILE A 30 -1.83 -9.33 2.36
CA ILE A 30 -0.79 -8.40 1.89
C ILE A 30 -0.70 -7.25 2.89
N THR A 31 0.52 -6.88 3.27
CA THR A 31 0.76 -5.76 4.18
C THR A 31 1.70 -4.74 3.53
N PRO A 32 1.16 -3.65 2.94
CA PRO A 32 1.97 -2.53 2.47
C PRO A 32 2.51 -1.72 3.66
N HIS A 33 3.76 -1.28 3.55
CA HIS A 33 4.47 -0.42 4.51
C HIS A 33 4.98 0.84 3.82
N CYS A 34 5.34 1.87 4.59
CA CYS A 34 6.10 3.04 4.13
C CYS A 34 7.50 3.03 4.73
N VAL A 35 8.51 3.26 3.89
CA VAL A 35 9.93 3.25 4.31
C VAL A 35 10.32 4.52 5.07
N VAL A 36 9.52 5.58 4.98
CA VAL A 36 9.87 6.92 5.52
C VAL A 36 11.13 7.48 4.84
N GLY A 37 11.11 7.53 3.52
CA GLY A 37 12.17 8.05 2.66
C GLY A 37 12.06 7.59 1.22
N GLN A 38 12.77 8.29 0.32
CA GLN A 38 12.83 7.98 -1.12
C GLN A 38 13.94 6.94 -1.39
N ALA A 39 13.84 5.79 -0.76
CA ALA A 39 14.83 4.72 -0.88
C ALA A 39 14.79 4.04 -2.26
N SER A 40 15.96 3.62 -2.75
CA SER A 40 16.05 2.69 -3.87
C SER A 40 15.92 1.24 -3.40
N VAL A 41 15.71 0.31 -4.34
CA VAL A 41 15.69 -1.13 -4.02
C VAL A 41 17.04 -1.61 -3.46
N GLU A 42 18.14 -1.04 -3.92
CA GLU A 42 19.49 -1.35 -3.41
C GLU A 42 19.67 -0.86 -1.97
N THR A 43 19.17 0.35 -1.66
CA THR A 43 19.18 0.89 -0.30
C THR A 43 18.43 -0.01 0.66
N LEU A 44 17.23 -0.45 0.29
CA LEU A 44 16.43 -1.39 1.08
C LEU A 44 17.16 -2.73 1.27
N GLY A 45 17.72 -3.28 0.19
CA GLY A 45 18.51 -4.51 0.25
C GLY A 45 19.71 -4.39 1.20
N ASN A 46 20.42 -3.26 1.17
CA ASN A 46 21.55 -2.99 2.07
C ASN A 46 21.11 -2.85 3.54
N ILE A 47 19.92 -2.31 3.79
CA ILE A 47 19.36 -2.22 5.15
C ILE A 47 19.00 -3.62 5.65
N PHE A 48 18.26 -4.41 4.87
CA PHE A 48 17.76 -5.71 5.31
C PHE A 48 18.80 -6.82 5.32
N SER A 49 19.91 -6.68 4.59
CA SER A 49 21.02 -7.65 4.62
C SER A 49 21.83 -7.64 5.93
N LYS A 50 21.63 -6.61 6.76
CA LYS A 50 22.31 -6.52 8.07
C LYS A 50 21.54 -7.31 9.13
N THR A 51 22.13 -8.35 9.72
CA THR A 51 21.51 -9.15 10.79
C THR A 51 21.05 -8.27 11.96
N ALA A 52 21.86 -7.29 12.35
CA ALA A 52 21.55 -6.35 13.42
C ALA A 52 20.29 -5.51 13.18
N LYS A 53 19.79 -5.44 11.94
CA LYS A 53 18.54 -4.71 11.64
C LYS A 53 17.31 -5.34 12.27
N GLN A 54 17.32 -6.66 12.47
CA GLN A 54 16.21 -7.44 13.04
C GLN A 54 14.86 -7.13 12.37
N ALA A 55 14.90 -6.82 11.09
CA ALA A 55 13.72 -6.51 10.27
C ALA A 55 13.99 -6.88 8.80
N SER A 56 12.93 -7.20 8.08
CA SER A 56 12.95 -7.45 6.63
C SER A 56 11.56 -7.32 6.04
N SER A 57 11.46 -7.34 4.71
CA SER A 57 10.20 -7.51 3.98
C SER A 57 10.37 -8.54 2.86
N ASN A 58 9.26 -9.08 2.35
CA ASN A 58 9.36 -9.94 1.16
C ASN A 58 9.81 -9.11 -0.04
N TYR A 59 9.15 -7.99 -0.28
CA TYR A 59 9.48 -7.08 -1.37
C TYR A 59 9.68 -5.65 -0.88
N GLY A 60 10.28 -4.84 -1.74
CA GLY A 60 10.27 -3.40 -1.62
C GLY A 60 10.08 -2.74 -2.98
N ILE A 61 9.48 -1.57 -2.99
CA ILE A 61 9.31 -0.75 -4.18
C ILE A 61 10.13 0.53 -4.00
N GLY A 62 11.13 0.70 -4.85
CA GLY A 62 11.98 1.88 -4.85
C GLY A 62 11.26 3.13 -5.36
N ALA A 63 11.83 4.30 -5.09
CA ALA A 63 11.27 5.58 -5.51
C ALA A 63 11.09 5.74 -7.04
N ASP A 64 11.77 4.92 -7.81
CA ASP A 64 11.69 4.81 -9.27
C ASP A 64 10.66 3.77 -9.76
N GLY A 65 9.97 3.08 -8.85
CA GLY A 65 9.00 2.05 -9.15
C GLY A 65 9.59 0.66 -9.43
N ARG A 66 10.91 0.45 -9.30
CA ARG A 66 11.50 -0.89 -9.38
C ARG A 66 11.09 -1.73 -8.17
N VAL A 67 11.01 -3.05 -8.36
CA VAL A 67 10.73 -4.01 -7.30
C VAL A 67 12.00 -4.74 -6.90
N GLY A 68 12.30 -4.77 -5.60
CA GLY A 68 13.34 -5.59 -4.99
C GLY A 68 12.74 -6.74 -4.19
N MET A 69 13.39 -7.90 -4.16
CA MET A 69 13.06 -9.04 -3.31
C MET A 69 14.14 -9.21 -2.24
N TYR A 70 13.70 -9.32 -0.97
CA TYR A 70 14.60 -9.45 0.18
C TYR A 70 14.32 -10.71 1.01
N VAL A 71 13.09 -11.22 0.98
CA VAL A 71 12.74 -12.52 1.56
C VAL A 71 11.83 -13.22 0.57
N GLU A 72 12.17 -14.45 0.18
CA GLU A 72 11.32 -15.25 -0.70
C GLU A 72 9.92 -15.45 -0.11
N GLU A 73 8.88 -15.51 -0.94
CA GLU A 73 7.50 -15.63 -0.46
C GLU A 73 7.23 -16.91 0.35
N LYS A 74 8.00 -17.97 0.11
CA LYS A 74 7.91 -19.20 0.94
C LYS A 74 8.30 -18.95 2.40
N ASN A 75 9.05 -17.90 2.69
CA ASN A 75 9.59 -17.57 4.01
C ASN A 75 8.84 -16.42 4.66
N ARG A 76 8.74 -16.46 5.99
CA ARG A 76 8.17 -15.39 6.80
C ARG A 76 9.18 -14.27 7.00
N SER A 77 8.90 -13.07 6.49
CA SER A 77 9.65 -11.85 6.78
C SER A 77 9.40 -11.33 8.21
N TRP A 78 10.23 -10.39 8.68
CA TRP A 78 10.07 -9.70 9.96
C TRP A 78 9.70 -8.24 9.72
N CYS A 79 8.45 -7.97 9.34
CA CYS A 79 8.03 -6.65 8.87
C CYS A 79 6.98 -5.97 9.75
N SER A 80 5.92 -6.69 10.11
CA SER A 80 4.74 -6.10 10.75
C SER A 80 4.80 -6.09 12.28
N SER A 81 5.89 -6.53 12.90
CA SER A 81 5.98 -6.75 14.35
C SER A 81 4.93 -7.74 14.88
N ASN A 82 4.39 -8.61 14.03
CA ASN A 82 3.38 -9.60 14.39
C ASN A 82 3.59 -10.91 13.64
N ASN A 83 3.99 -11.94 14.38
CA ASN A 83 4.27 -13.27 13.82
C ASN A 83 3.07 -13.85 13.06
N ALA A 84 1.88 -13.84 13.66
CA ALA A 84 0.68 -14.43 13.06
C ALA A 84 0.27 -13.72 11.76
N ASN A 85 0.46 -12.40 11.67
CA ASN A 85 0.24 -11.68 10.43
C ASN A 85 1.29 -12.04 9.37
N ASP A 86 2.59 -11.99 9.74
CA ASP A 86 3.68 -12.17 8.78
C ASP A 86 3.78 -13.61 8.27
N GLN A 87 3.26 -14.60 9.00
CA GLN A 87 3.09 -15.98 8.50
C GLN A 87 2.11 -16.07 7.32
N ARG A 88 1.14 -15.18 7.25
CA ARG A 88 0.07 -15.14 6.25
C ARG A 88 0.28 -14.05 5.19
N ALA A 89 1.07 -13.03 5.50
CA ALA A 89 1.19 -11.85 4.67
C ALA A 89 2.45 -11.84 3.78
N VAL A 90 2.29 -11.45 2.53
CA VAL A 90 3.38 -10.88 1.75
C VAL A 90 3.51 -9.42 2.17
N THR A 91 4.68 -9.03 2.64
CA THR A 91 4.98 -7.68 3.13
C THR A 91 5.76 -6.89 2.09
N ILE A 92 5.41 -5.62 1.91
CA ILE A 92 5.96 -4.77 0.85
C ILE A 92 6.34 -3.41 1.44
N GLU A 93 7.62 -3.09 1.45
CA GLU A 93 8.12 -1.78 1.86
C GLU A 93 8.14 -0.82 0.67
N CYS A 94 7.41 0.28 0.75
CA CYS A 94 7.25 1.25 -0.34
C CYS A 94 8.00 2.54 -0.04
N ALA A 95 8.79 3.03 -0.99
CA ALA A 95 9.39 4.36 -0.91
C ALA A 95 8.30 5.42 -0.73
N SER A 96 8.53 6.37 0.17
CA SER A 96 7.55 7.38 0.56
C SER A 96 8.23 8.70 0.89
N ASP A 97 7.44 9.75 1.13
CA ASP A 97 7.98 10.97 1.74
C ASP A 97 8.53 10.68 3.13
N ALA A 98 9.46 11.53 3.59
CA ALA A 98 10.13 11.38 4.89
C ALA A 98 9.30 11.89 6.08
N SER A 99 8.17 12.55 5.82
CA SER A 99 7.28 13.12 6.83
C SER A 99 5.82 12.79 6.53
N GLU A 100 4.96 12.84 7.55
CA GLU A 100 3.50 12.70 7.33
C GLU A 100 3.03 13.69 6.24
N PRO A 101 2.21 13.20 5.31
CA PRO A 101 1.42 11.96 5.33
C PRO A 101 2.16 10.72 4.77
N TYR A 102 3.48 10.75 4.58
CA TYR A 102 4.30 9.70 3.98
C TYR A 102 3.78 9.28 2.61
N ALA A 103 3.51 10.26 1.74
CA ALA A 103 2.93 10.02 0.44
C ALA A 103 3.84 9.18 -0.45
N PHE A 104 3.24 8.33 -1.27
CA PHE A 104 3.94 7.58 -2.31
C PHE A 104 3.92 8.38 -3.61
N ARG A 105 4.99 8.31 -4.38
CA ARG A 105 4.97 8.77 -5.77
C ARG A 105 4.09 7.88 -6.62
N ASP A 106 3.57 8.40 -7.73
CA ASP A 106 2.71 7.63 -8.65
C ASP A 106 3.39 6.34 -9.15
N ALA A 107 4.70 6.41 -9.46
CA ALA A 107 5.47 5.23 -9.87
C ALA A 107 5.47 4.12 -8.80
N VAL A 108 5.56 4.49 -7.53
CA VAL A 108 5.54 3.57 -6.39
C VAL A 108 4.13 2.99 -6.20
N TYR A 109 3.11 3.83 -6.20
CA TYR A 109 1.73 3.39 -5.99
C TYR A 109 1.23 2.49 -7.13
N ASN A 110 1.49 2.88 -8.39
CA ASN A 110 1.11 2.08 -9.55
C ASN A 110 1.81 0.72 -9.53
N LYS A 111 3.10 0.68 -9.16
CA LYS A 111 3.83 -0.57 -9.02
C LYS A 111 3.32 -1.42 -7.85
N LEU A 112 2.87 -0.81 -6.76
CA LEU A 112 2.22 -1.53 -5.65
C LEU A 112 0.94 -2.22 -6.12
N VAL A 113 0.10 -1.55 -6.93
CA VAL A 113 -1.08 -2.17 -7.54
C VAL A 113 -0.69 -3.37 -8.40
N GLU A 114 0.30 -3.23 -9.29
CA GLU A 114 0.78 -4.32 -10.16
C GLU A 114 1.30 -5.51 -9.35
N LEU A 115 2.12 -5.25 -8.33
CA LEU A 115 2.69 -6.29 -7.48
C LEU A 115 1.60 -7.01 -6.67
N CYS A 116 0.60 -6.29 -6.14
CA CYS A 116 -0.54 -6.89 -5.46
C CYS A 116 -1.36 -7.79 -6.40
N VAL A 117 -1.56 -7.38 -7.66
CA VAL A 117 -2.23 -8.22 -8.68
C VAL A 117 -1.46 -9.50 -8.93
N ASP A 118 -0.13 -9.40 -9.13
CA ASP A 118 0.74 -10.54 -9.34
C ASP A 118 0.72 -11.52 -8.16
N ILE A 119 0.87 -11.00 -6.92
CA ILE A 119 0.79 -11.81 -5.70
C ILE A 119 -0.57 -12.52 -5.62
N CYS A 120 -1.67 -11.81 -5.84
CA CYS A 120 -3.02 -12.39 -5.82
C CYS A 120 -3.14 -13.53 -6.84
N ARG A 121 -2.76 -13.30 -8.11
CA ARG A 121 -2.84 -14.30 -9.19
C ARG A 121 -2.05 -15.57 -8.86
N ARG A 122 -0.80 -15.42 -8.43
CA ARG A 122 0.07 -16.56 -8.09
C ARG A 122 -0.44 -17.36 -6.90
N ASN A 123 -1.23 -16.75 -6.02
CA ASN A 123 -1.87 -17.41 -4.89
C ASN A 123 -3.33 -17.79 -5.15
N GLY A 124 -3.81 -17.80 -6.41
CA GLY A 124 -5.16 -18.20 -6.80
C GLY A 124 -6.25 -17.26 -6.28
N LYS A 125 -5.91 -15.99 -6.02
CA LYS A 125 -6.86 -15.01 -5.48
C LYS A 125 -7.44 -14.13 -6.60
N THR A 126 -8.74 -13.91 -6.54
CA THR A 126 -9.49 -13.06 -7.49
C THR A 126 -10.04 -11.80 -6.85
N LYS A 127 -9.90 -11.67 -5.52
CA LYS A 127 -10.34 -10.49 -4.77
C LYS A 127 -9.30 -10.08 -3.75
N LEU A 128 -9.05 -8.77 -3.66
CA LEU A 128 -8.31 -8.15 -2.57
C LEU A 128 -9.28 -7.31 -1.72
N LEU A 129 -9.31 -7.57 -0.41
CA LEU A 129 -10.29 -6.98 0.50
C LEU A 129 -9.63 -5.98 1.45
N TRP A 130 -10.28 -4.84 1.66
CA TRP A 130 -9.99 -3.91 2.74
C TRP A 130 -11.16 -3.83 3.72
N LEU A 131 -11.04 -4.48 4.88
CA LEU A 131 -12.11 -4.58 5.88
C LEU A 131 -12.10 -3.42 6.91
N ARG A 132 -11.24 -2.42 6.69
CA ARG A 132 -11.16 -1.11 7.36
C ARG A 132 -10.69 -1.13 8.83
N THR A 133 -10.97 -2.17 9.60
CA THR A 133 -10.61 -2.23 11.03
C THR A 133 -9.78 -3.46 11.36
N LYS A 134 -8.90 -3.33 12.38
CA LYS A 134 -8.10 -4.44 12.91
C LYS A 134 -8.97 -5.64 13.24
N THR A 135 -10.00 -5.44 14.05
CA THR A 135 -10.88 -6.52 14.54
C THR A 135 -11.54 -7.28 13.39
N LYS A 136 -12.16 -6.55 12.44
CA LYS A 136 -12.78 -7.20 11.27
C LYS A 136 -11.76 -7.97 10.45
N SER A 137 -10.59 -7.38 10.16
CA SER A 137 -9.58 -7.98 9.29
C SER A 137 -8.90 -9.21 9.91
N LEU A 138 -8.67 -9.21 11.23
CA LEU A 138 -7.98 -10.32 11.89
C LEU A 138 -8.92 -11.49 12.21
N ASN A 139 -10.20 -11.21 12.46
CA ASN A 139 -11.23 -12.21 12.72
C ASN A 139 -11.88 -12.75 11.44
N TYR A 140 -11.57 -12.18 10.28
CA TYR A 140 -12.09 -12.64 9.00
C TYR A 140 -11.35 -13.90 8.52
N SER A 141 -12.10 -14.89 8.11
CA SER A 141 -11.58 -16.08 7.43
C SER A 141 -11.80 -15.92 5.93
N PRO A 142 -10.73 -15.55 5.17
CA PRO A 142 -10.87 -15.33 3.73
C PRO A 142 -11.30 -16.61 3.01
N ALA A 143 -12.21 -16.47 2.04
CA ALA A 143 -12.50 -17.55 1.11
C ALA A 143 -11.26 -17.90 0.28
N SER A 144 -11.24 -19.06 -0.35
CA SER A 144 -10.07 -19.56 -1.10
C SER A 144 -9.59 -18.58 -2.18
N ASN A 145 -10.50 -17.79 -2.76
CA ASN A 145 -10.24 -16.79 -3.79
C ASN A 145 -10.06 -15.35 -3.26
N GLU A 146 -9.99 -15.16 -1.94
CA GLU A 146 -9.86 -13.84 -1.31
C GLU A 146 -8.51 -13.64 -0.65
N MET A 147 -8.01 -12.41 -0.66
CA MET A 147 -6.84 -11.93 0.06
C MET A 147 -7.20 -10.67 0.84
N VAL A 148 -6.64 -10.48 2.03
CA VAL A 148 -6.97 -9.37 2.93
C VAL A 148 -5.78 -8.44 3.10
N LEU A 149 -6.03 -7.14 2.98
CA LEU A 149 -5.06 -6.12 3.34
C LEU A 149 -5.00 -5.93 4.86
N THR A 150 -3.78 -5.87 5.38
CA THR A 150 -3.48 -5.51 6.78
C THR A 150 -2.46 -4.38 6.81
N VAL A 151 -2.26 -3.76 7.97
CA VAL A 151 -1.34 -2.62 8.12
C VAL A 151 -0.55 -2.70 9.42
N HIS A 152 0.70 -2.24 9.40
CA HIS A 152 1.62 -2.29 10.53
C HIS A 152 1.08 -1.59 11.79
N ARG A 153 0.43 -0.43 11.65
CA ARG A 153 -0.14 0.33 12.78
C ARG A 153 -1.15 -0.44 13.63
N TRP A 154 -1.66 -1.57 13.13
CA TRP A 154 -2.55 -2.42 13.92
C TRP A 154 -1.80 -3.30 14.91
N PHE A 155 -0.50 -3.51 14.71
CA PHE A 155 0.31 -4.45 15.49
C PHE A 155 1.34 -3.77 16.38
N ALA A 156 1.73 -2.53 16.05
CA ALA A 156 2.69 -1.76 16.82
C ALA A 156 2.33 -0.27 16.83
N ARG A 157 2.90 0.50 17.76
CA ARG A 157 2.76 1.97 17.80
C ARG A 157 3.58 2.60 16.67
N LYS A 158 3.07 2.53 15.45
CA LYS A 158 3.72 3.02 14.23
C LYS A 158 2.72 3.81 13.39
N SER A 159 3.19 4.83 12.67
CA SER A 159 2.38 5.55 11.67
C SER A 159 2.20 4.77 10.38
N CYS A 160 3.08 3.77 10.11
CA CYS A 160 3.07 2.95 8.89
C CYS A 160 1.69 2.30 8.62
N PRO A 161 1.17 2.39 7.39
CA PRO A 161 1.79 2.82 6.15
C PRO A 161 1.69 4.33 5.85
N GLY A 162 1.52 5.19 6.82
CA GLY A 162 1.25 6.61 6.69
C GLY A 162 -0.23 6.93 6.47
N SER A 163 -0.66 8.16 6.74
CA SER A 163 -2.06 8.55 6.58
C SER A 163 -2.45 8.61 5.10
N TRP A 164 -1.52 8.93 4.20
CA TRP A 164 -1.76 8.95 2.76
C TRP A 164 -2.15 7.56 2.22
N MET A 165 -1.35 6.54 2.51
CA MET A 165 -1.63 5.17 2.04
C MET A 165 -2.81 4.55 2.79
N TYR A 166 -2.93 4.80 4.10
CA TYR A 166 -4.04 4.29 4.90
C TYR A 166 -5.41 4.73 4.35
N ALA A 167 -5.51 5.97 3.91
CA ALA A 167 -6.73 6.49 3.27
C ALA A 167 -7.04 5.81 1.92
N ARG A 168 -6.01 5.29 1.23
CA ARG A 168 -6.12 4.66 -0.09
C ARG A 168 -6.19 3.13 -0.08
N MET A 169 -6.18 2.50 1.09
CA MET A 169 -6.25 1.02 1.17
C MET A 169 -7.49 0.44 0.49
N GLY A 170 -8.63 1.13 0.57
CA GLY A 170 -9.86 0.72 -0.13
C GLY A 170 -9.74 0.88 -1.65
N GLU A 171 -9.12 1.95 -2.11
CA GLU A 171 -8.84 2.20 -3.53
C GLU A 171 -7.89 1.13 -4.09
N LEU A 172 -6.79 0.82 -3.38
CA LEU A 172 -5.87 -0.27 -3.73
C LEU A 172 -6.62 -1.60 -3.88
N ALA A 173 -7.47 -1.95 -2.91
CA ALA A 173 -8.25 -3.18 -2.95
C ALA A 173 -9.16 -3.27 -4.18
N ASN A 174 -9.84 -2.16 -4.51
CA ASN A 174 -10.75 -2.07 -5.64
C ASN A 174 -10.01 -2.16 -6.98
N GLN A 175 -8.90 -1.42 -7.15
CA GLN A 175 -8.10 -1.44 -8.38
C GLN A 175 -7.51 -2.83 -8.64
N VAL A 176 -6.95 -3.47 -7.60
CA VAL A 176 -6.40 -4.83 -7.73
C VAL A 176 -7.51 -5.82 -8.09
N THR A 177 -8.66 -5.77 -7.43
CA THR A 177 -9.79 -6.67 -7.71
C THR A 177 -10.30 -6.50 -9.14
N ALA A 178 -10.44 -5.26 -9.62
CA ALA A 178 -10.84 -4.98 -11.01
C ALA A 178 -9.86 -5.58 -12.04
N LYS A 179 -8.54 -5.40 -11.80
CA LYS A 179 -7.50 -6.01 -12.67
C LYS A 179 -7.48 -7.54 -12.62
N LEU A 180 -7.86 -8.14 -11.50
CA LEU A 180 -7.96 -9.60 -11.36
C LEU A 180 -9.16 -10.17 -12.12
N SER A 181 -10.29 -9.47 -12.14
CA SER A 181 -11.50 -9.90 -12.84
C SER A 181 -11.46 -9.66 -14.36
N GLY A 182 -10.41 -9.02 -14.89
CA GLY A 182 -10.36 -8.58 -16.29
C GLY A 182 -11.37 -7.47 -16.63
N SER A 183 -12.06 -6.95 -15.62
CA SER A 183 -12.93 -5.78 -15.76
C SER A 183 -12.05 -4.55 -16.03
N ALA A 184 -12.53 -3.63 -16.87
CA ALA A 184 -11.94 -2.31 -16.98
C ALA A 184 -11.80 -1.73 -15.56
N GLU A 185 -10.65 -1.09 -15.26
CA GLU A 185 -10.49 -0.40 -13.96
C GLU A 185 -11.77 0.41 -13.71
N PRO A 186 -12.34 0.37 -12.48
CA PRO A 186 -13.38 1.31 -12.16
C PRO A 186 -12.77 2.68 -12.48
N LYS A 187 -13.29 3.34 -13.53
CA LYS A 187 -12.99 4.75 -13.75
C LYS A 187 -13.28 5.38 -12.41
N THR A 188 -12.24 5.79 -11.69
CA THR A 188 -12.45 6.74 -10.60
C THR A 188 -13.13 7.90 -11.27
N GLU A 189 -14.45 8.02 -11.09
CA GLU A 189 -15.17 9.19 -11.59
C GLU A 189 -14.49 10.36 -10.92
N GLN A 190 -13.70 11.05 -11.70
CA GLN A 190 -13.00 12.25 -11.27
C GLN A 190 -14.06 13.30 -11.09
N THR A 191 -14.68 13.28 -9.90
CA THR A 191 -15.71 14.24 -9.54
C THR A 191 -15.08 15.62 -9.53
N THR A 192 -15.67 16.57 -10.22
CA THR A 192 -15.26 17.96 -10.15
C THR A 192 -16.13 18.72 -9.16
N TYR A 193 -15.54 19.72 -8.53
CA TYR A 193 -16.25 20.63 -7.62
C TYR A 193 -15.94 22.08 -7.99
N THR A 194 -16.98 22.88 -8.17
CA THR A 194 -16.84 24.32 -8.37
C THR A 194 -16.80 25.03 -7.02
N VAL A 195 -15.70 25.74 -6.74
CA VAL A 195 -15.49 26.49 -5.51
C VAL A 195 -16.55 27.56 -5.32
N LYS A 196 -17.15 27.58 -4.12
CA LYS A 196 -18.17 28.56 -3.72
C LYS A 196 -17.60 29.56 -2.69
N THR A 197 -18.30 30.66 -2.50
CA THR A 197 -17.97 31.65 -1.47
C THR A 197 -17.86 30.99 -0.08
N GLY A 198 -16.77 31.25 0.64
CA GLY A 198 -16.51 30.69 1.98
C GLY A 198 -15.88 29.29 1.97
N ASP A 199 -15.60 28.68 0.81
CA ASP A 199 -14.89 27.43 0.71
C ASP A 199 -13.38 27.62 1.01
N SER A 200 -12.79 26.55 1.50
CA SER A 200 -11.35 26.33 1.55
C SER A 200 -11.07 24.88 1.15
N LEU A 201 -9.86 24.59 0.72
CA LEU A 201 -9.48 23.20 0.40
C LEU A 201 -9.77 22.22 1.55
N TRP A 202 -9.57 22.66 2.79
CA TRP A 202 -9.90 21.88 3.99
C TRP A 202 -11.41 21.59 4.10
N LYS A 203 -12.25 22.61 3.97
CA LYS A 203 -13.73 22.46 4.04
C LYS A 203 -14.24 21.56 2.93
N ILE A 204 -13.70 21.72 1.71
CA ILE A 204 -14.05 20.90 0.56
C ILE A 204 -13.66 19.44 0.82
N ALA A 205 -12.43 19.19 1.31
CA ALA A 205 -11.97 17.85 1.66
C ALA A 205 -12.81 17.22 2.78
N ALA A 206 -13.11 17.95 3.85
CA ALA A 206 -13.95 17.47 4.94
C ALA A 206 -15.34 17.04 4.43
N ARG A 207 -15.95 17.86 3.59
CA ARG A 207 -17.30 17.63 3.05
C ARG A 207 -17.33 16.48 2.02
N LEU A 208 -16.41 16.47 1.06
CA LEU A 208 -16.47 15.54 -0.06
C LEU A 208 -15.69 14.24 0.17
N LEU A 209 -14.59 14.30 0.93
CA LEU A 209 -13.74 13.16 1.20
C LEU A 209 -13.90 12.60 2.64
N GLY A 210 -14.75 13.27 3.45
CA GLY A 210 -14.99 12.87 4.85
C GLY A 210 -13.86 13.21 5.83
N ASN A 211 -12.77 13.84 5.34
CA ASN A 211 -11.62 14.22 6.18
C ASN A 211 -10.94 15.47 5.62
N GLY A 212 -10.93 16.56 6.41
CA GLY A 212 -10.34 17.84 6.01
C GLY A 212 -8.83 17.76 5.75
N SER A 213 -8.09 16.89 6.44
CA SER A 213 -6.64 16.72 6.22
C SER A 213 -6.29 16.21 4.82
N ARG A 214 -7.25 15.62 4.10
CA ARG A 214 -7.11 15.20 2.70
C ARG A 214 -7.10 16.39 1.71
N TYR A 215 -7.14 17.64 2.18
CA TYR A 215 -7.04 18.81 1.31
C TYR A 215 -5.75 18.84 0.47
N THR A 216 -4.68 18.25 0.98
CA THR A 216 -3.41 18.10 0.26
C THR A 216 -3.55 17.26 -1.00
N GLU A 217 -4.45 16.30 -1.01
CA GLU A 217 -4.75 15.47 -2.19
C GLU A 217 -5.44 16.29 -3.28
N ILE A 218 -6.43 17.13 -2.89
CA ILE A 218 -7.07 18.06 -3.82
C ILE A 218 -6.03 19.03 -4.38
N LYS A 219 -5.16 19.56 -3.53
CA LYS A 219 -4.09 20.47 -3.93
C LYS A 219 -3.16 19.83 -4.99
N THR A 220 -2.66 18.64 -4.71
CA THR A 220 -1.75 17.90 -5.60
C THR A 220 -2.42 17.55 -6.92
N LEU A 221 -3.65 17.00 -6.86
CA LEU A 221 -4.42 16.59 -8.05
C LEU A 221 -4.70 17.75 -9.02
N ASN A 222 -4.75 18.98 -8.49
CA ASN A 222 -5.02 20.20 -9.27
C ASN A 222 -3.73 21.02 -9.54
N GLY A 223 -2.55 20.53 -9.20
CA GLY A 223 -1.29 21.23 -9.43
C GLY A 223 -1.17 22.58 -8.69
N LEU A 224 -1.89 22.75 -7.57
CA LEU A 224 -1.91 24.03 -6.85
C LEU A 224 -0.62 24.22 -6.04
N LYS A 225 0.08 25.32 -6.27
CA LYS A 225 1.30 25.67 -5.51
C LYS A 225 1.01 26.16 -4.10
N THR A 226 -0.16 26.78 -3.89
CA THR A 226 -0.60 27.31 -2.59
C THR A 226 -1.96 26.71 -2.21
N ASN A 227 -2.45 27.02 -1.00
CA ASN A 227 -3.79 26.59 -0.57
C ASN A 227 -4.89 27.60 -1.00
N THR A 228 -4.53 28.64 -1.73
CA THR A 228 -5.47 29.66 -2.20
C THR A 228 -6.28 29.12 -3.37
N ILE A 229 -7.59 29.23 -3.27
CA ILE A 229 -8.57 28.91 -4.31
C ILE A 229 -9.49 30.09 -4.55
N ARG A 230 -10.10 30.17 -5.75
CA ARG A 230 -10.99 31.27 -6.15
C ARG A 230 -12.41 30.76 -6.34
N VAL A 231 -13.40 31.57 -5.99
CA VAL A 231 -14.81 31.29 -6.30
C VAL A 231 -14.96 31.08 -7.80
N GLY A 232 -15.69 30.05 -8.21
CA GLY A 232 -15.83 29.62 -9.59
C GLY A 232 -14.72 28.72 -10.13
N GLN A 233 -13.62 28.53 -9.40
CA GLN A 233 -12.57 27.59 -9.79
C GLN A 233 -13.10 26.15 -9.76
N VAL A 234 -12.88 25.40 -10.83
CA VAL A 234 -13.23 23.97 -10.90
C VAL A 234 -12.06 23.15 -10.40
N LEU A 235 -12.28 22.38 -9.35
CA LEU A 235 -11.29 21.49 -8.76
C LEU A 235 -11.65 20.03 -9.06
N LYS A 236 -10.65 19.26 -9.46
CA LYS A 236 -10.73 17.79 -9.49
C LYS A 236 -10.68 17.27 -8.08
N ILE A 237 -11.61 16.40 -7.71
CA ILE A 237 -11.72 15.83 -6.37
C ILE A 237 -11.28 14.36 -6.42
N PRO A 238 -10.37 13.92 -5.56
CA PRO A 238 -10.00 12.51 -5.45
C PRO A 238 -11.23 11.65 -5.09
N ALA A 239 -11.16 10.36 -5.38
CA ALA A 239 -12.17 9.41 -4.92
C ALA A 239 -12.26 9.36 -3.39
N LYS A 240 -13.46 9.08 -2.86
CA LYS A 240 -13.72 8.92 -1.43
C LYS A 240 -12.97 7.75 -0.83
#